data_b591a935a0f8355f7a9fd386f1f1de4b
#
_entry.id   b591a935a0f8355f7a9fd386f1f1de4b
#
_cell.length_a   1.000
_cell.length_b   1.000
_cell.length_c   1.000
_cell.angle_alpha   90.00
_cell.angle_beta   90.00
_cell.angle_gamma   90.00
#
_symmetry.space_group_name_H-M   'P 1'
#
loop_
_entity.id
_entity.type
_entity.pdbx_description
1 polymer ?
#
loop_
_entity_poly.entity_id
_entity_poly.type
_entity_poly.pdbx_seq_one_letter_code
_entity_poly.pdbx_strand_id
1 'polypeptide(L)'
;MAASLAALLALLPAAGTAHAAGEGVRKQQWGLKTVHARDAWKTTKGKGITVAVLDTGVAADHPDLEDNVLRGRDFVRMGARKGDRAWARHGTAMAGIIAGHGHGEDGRLGVMGVAPEARILPVRVLLEDSDSERKKARNARGAALAQGIRWAADKGADVINLSLGDDSDSAHPEAREDAAIRYALRKGSVVIASAGNGGEEGDHVSYPAAYPGVIAVAAIDRFGARAAFSTRRWYASVAAPGKDVLIADPDKRYYEGWGTSAASAFVSGAVALVRAAHPDLSPAQIKELISDTARHTPEGGRSDALGTGVVDPAAAIEMGSNIEPRAQRPNQLSYRSEYFGT
;
A
#
# COMPACT_ATOMS: atom_id res chain seq x y z
N MET A 1 9.77 -11.38 32.24
CA MET A 1 8.85 -11.54 31.09
C MET A 1 8.48 -10.15 30.65
N ALA A 2 9.30 -9.59 29.75
CA ALA A 2 9.09 -8.26 29.18
C ALA A 2 8.10 -8.42 28.01
N ALA A 3 6.98 -7.73 28.08
CA ALA A 3 6.01 -7.67 27.01
C ALA A 3 6.59 -6.77 25.90
N SER A 4 7.06 -7.37 24.82
CA SER A 4 7.48 -6.66 23.63
C SER A 4 6.26 -5.96 23.02
N LEU A 5 6.22 -4.62 23.10
CA LEU A 5 5.30 -3.78 22.34
C LEU A 5 5.75 -3.84 20.87
N ALA A 6 5.09 -4.67 20.08
CA ALA A 6 5.25 -4.59 18.63
C ALA A 6 4.62 -3.27 18.15
N ALA A 7 5.46 -2.37 17.68
CA ALA A 7 5.04 -1.13 17.05
C ALA A 7 4.36 -1.45 15.73
N LEU A 8 3.06 -1.64 15.76
CA LEU A 8 2.21 -1.74 14.60
C LEU A 8 1.52 -0.40 14.42
N LEU A 9 1.88 0.27 13.32
CA LEU A 9 1.11 1.34 12.69
C LEU A 9 0.37 2.29 13.66
N ALA A 10 1.09 3.18 14.28
CA ALA A 10 0.47 4.39 14.73
C ALA A 10 0.30 5.33 13.54
N LEU A 11 -0.78 5.17 12.76
CA LEU A 11 -1.49 6.33 12.24
C LEU A 11 -2.29 6.88 13.42
N LEU A 12 -1.57 7.32 14.48
CA LEU A 12 -2.15 8.35 15.30
C LEU A 12 -2.23 9.56 14.37
N PRO A 13 -3.40 10.16 14.14
CA PRO A 13 -3.38 11.55 13.77
C PRO A 13 -2.61 12.20 14.93
N ALA A 14 -1.38 12.62 14.73
CA ALA A 14 -0.91 13.79 15.46
C ALA A 14 -2.13 14.70 15.45
N ALA A 15 -2.47 15.39 16.53
CA ALA A 15 -3.66 16.24 16.61
C ALA A 15 -3.61 17.28 15.47
N GLY A 16 -3.67 16.79 14.25
CA GLY A 16 -3.63 17.50 13.00
C GLY A 16 -4.97 18.19 12.85
N THR A 17 -4.93 19.44 12.48
CA THR A 17 -6.12 20.22 12.16
C THR A 17 -6.93 19.45 11.12
N ALA A 18 -8.17 19.07 11.47
CA ALA A 18 -9.11 18.50 10.52
C ALA A 18 -9.42 19.54 9.44
N HIS A 19 -9.17 19.19 8.19
CA HIS A 19 -9.49 20.06 7.06
C HIS A 19 -10.93 19.80 6.60
N ALA A 20 -11.72 20.85 6.47
CA ALA A 20 -13.03 20.76 5.84
C ALA A 20 -12.88 20.49 4.33
N ALA A 21 -13.82 19.76 3.74
CA ALA A 21 -13.86 19.47 2.32
C ALA A 21 -13.96 20.77 1.50
N GLY A 22 -12.83 21.29 1.06
CA GLY A 22 -12.75 22.50 0.22
C GLY A 22 -11.67 22.34 -0.86
N GLU A 23 -11.64 23.26 -1.83
CA GLU A 23 -10.60 23.28 -2.88
C GLU A 23 -9.16 23.32 -2.32
N GLY A 24 -8.99 23.78 -1.08
CA GLY A 24 -7.70 23.81 -0.36
C GLY A 24 -7.09 22.44 -0.09
N VAL A 25 -7.91 21.38 0.06
CA VAL A 25 -7.49 20.00 0.33
C VAL A 25 -6.54 19.49 -0.76
N ARG A 26 -6.87 19.68 -2.03
CA ARG A 26 -6.05 19.23 -3.16
C ARG A 26 -4.71 19.94 -3.29
N LYS A 27 -4.65 21.21 -2.90
CA LYS A 27 -3.40 21.97 -2.93
C LYS A 27 -2.37 21.41 -1.94
N GLN A 28 -2.82 20.70 -0.91
CA GLN A 28 -2.00 20.09 0.10
C GLN A 28 -1.51 18.68 -0.29
N GLN A 29 -2.06 18.08 -1.35
CA GLN A 29 -1.66 16.76 -1.84
C GLN A 29 -0.34 16.81 -2.63
N TRP A 30 0.75 17.11 -1.94
CA TRP A 30 2.09 17.21 -2.54
C TRP A 30 2.56 15.88 -3.17
N GLY A 31 2.12 14.74 -2.61
CA GLY A 31 2.55 13.42 -3.02
C GLY A 31 2.19 13.09 -4.48
N LEU A 32 1.03 13.52 -4.98
CA LEU A 32 0.64 13.30 -6.38
C LEU A 32 1.61 13.95 -7.39
N LYS A 33 2.15 15.13 -7.04
CA LYS A 33 3.17 15.79 -7.85
C LYS A 33 4.49 15.03 -7.80
N THR A 34 4.88 14.57 -6.63
CA THR A 34 6.13 13.85 -6.40
C THR A 34 6.19 12.56 -7.19
N VAL A 35 5.09 11.81 -7.27
CA VAL A 35 5.03 10.55 -8.06
C VAL A 35 4.61 10.78 -9.53
N HIS A 36 4.53 12.00 -10.02
CA HIS A 36 4.09 12.32 -11.40
C HIS A 36 2.74 11.69 -11.81
N ALA A 37 1.81 11.52 -10.87
CA ALA A 37 0.52 10.90 -11.15
C ALA A 37 -0.23 11.59 -12.29
N ARG A 38 -0.19 12.94 -12.33
CA ARG A 38 -0.90 13.72 -13.35
C ARG A 38 -0.33 13.52 -14.75
N ASP A 39 0.95 13.20 -14.87
CA ASP A 39 1.56 12.89 -16.16
C ASP A 39 1.13 11.52 -16.65
N ALA A 40 1.05 10.54 -15.77
CA ALA A 40 0.48 9.21 -16.07
C ALA A 40 -1.00 9.29 -16.47
N TRP A 41 -1.79 10.22 -15.92
CA TRP A 41 -3.21 10.41 -16.31
C TRP A 41 -3.44 10.84 -17.75
N LYS A 42 -2.42 11.33 -18.43
CA LYS A 42 -2.49 11.59 -19.88
C LYS A 42 -2.71 10.29 -20.68
N THR A 43 -2.31 9.15 -20.12
CA THR A 43 -2.49 7.83 -20.72
C THR A 43 -3.65 7.07 -20.06
N THR A 44 -3.69 6.99 -18.73
CA THR A 44 -4.72 6.26 -18.01
C THR A 44 -4.88 6.79 -16.58
N LYS A 45 -6.07 6.62 -16.01
CA LYS A 45 -6.39 6.87 -14.61
C LYS A 45 -6.66 5.58 -13.81
N GLY A 46 -6.27 4.42 -14.36
CA GLY A 46 -6.42 3.12 -13.72
C GLY A 46 -7.77 2.44 -13.98
N LYS A 47 -8.52 2.86 -15.01
CA LYS A 47 -9.81 2.27 -15.36
C LYS A 47 -9.68 0.76 -15.65
N GLY A 48 -10.58 -0.02 -15.08
CA GLY A 48 -10.62 -1.47 -15.23
C GLY A 48 -9.76 -2.25 -14.23
N ILE A 49 -8.92 -1.57 -13.45
CA ILE A 49 -8.02 -2.18 -12.47
C ILE A 49 -8.70 -2.29 -11.10
N THR A 50 -8.53 -3.43 -10.46
CA THR A 50 -8.97 -3.68 -9.09
C THR A 50 -7.78 -3.74 -8.15
N VAL A 51 -7.77 -2.86 -7.16
CA VAL A 51 -6.78 -2.86 -6.07
C VAL A 51 -7.43 -3.40 -4.80
N ALA A 52 -6.98 -4.56 -4.33
CA ALA A 52 -7.39 -5.08 -3.04
C ALA A 52 -6.64 -4.36 -1.91
N VAL A 53 -7.38 -3.77 -0.99
CA VAL A 53 -6.84 -3.12 0.22
C VAL A 53 -7.06 -4.07 1.40
N LEU A 54 -6.00 -4.78 1.79
CA LEU A 54 -6.01 -5.70 2.92
C LEU A 54 -5.66 -4.92 4.19
N ASP A 55 -6.69 -4.54 4.95
CA ASP A 55 -6.56 -3.53 5.98
C ASP A 55 -7.65 -3.66 7.06
N THR A 56 -8.00 -2.56 7.73
CA THR A 56 -9.03 -2.46 8.77
C THR A 56 -10.47 -2.38 8.21
N GLY A 57 -10.63 -2.41 6.89
CA GLY A 57 -11.86 -2.16 6.16
C GLY A 57 -11.79 -0.84 5.38
N VAL A 58 -12.85 -0.50 4.64
CA VAL A 58 -12.96 0.77 3.89
C VAL A 58 -14.38 1.31 4.03
N ALA A 59 -14.52 2.61 4.31
CA ALA A 59 -15.78 3.32 4.30
C ALA A 59 -16.23 3.60 2.85
N ALA A 60 -17.06 2.70 2.32
CA ALA A 60 -17.52 2.78 0.93
C ALA A 60 -18.47 3.96 0.66
N ASP A 61 -18.98 4.60 1.71
CA ASP A 61 -19.83 5.79 1.65
C ASP A 61 -19.05 7.10 1.88
N HIS A 62 -17.71 7.03 1.85
CA HIS A 62 -16.90 8.25 1.80
C HIS A 62 -17.07 8.93 0.44
N PRO A 63 -17.38 10.25 0.38
CA PRO A 63 -17.73 10.93 -0.88
C PRO A 63 -16.62 10.84 -1.95
N ASP A 64 -15.37 10.72 -1.55
CA ASP A 64 -14.24 10.58 -2.50
C ASP A 64 -14.02 9.14 -2.98
N LEU A 65 -14.76 8.17 -2.46
CA LEU A 65 -14.62 6.74 -2.77
C LEU A 65 -15.94 6.12 -3.24
N GLU A 66 -17.03 6.84 -3.14
CA GLU A 66 -18.34 6.38 -3.57
C GLU A 66 -18.27 5.88 -5.01
N ASP A 67 -18.93 4.75 -5.30
CA ASP A 67 -18.88 4.04 -6.59
C ASP A 67 -17.56 3.35 -6.96
N ASN A 68 -16.43 3.70 -6.35
CA ASN A 68 -15.15 3.00 -6.60
C ASN A 68 -14.95 1.78 -5.70
N VAL A 69 -15.73 1.62 -4.62
CA VAL A 69 -15.54 0.54 -3.65
C VAL A 69 -16.44 -0.65 -3.95
N LEU A 70 -15.82 -1.80 -4.21
CA LEU A 70 -16.50 -3.07 -4.44
C LEU A 70 -16.98 -3.70 -3.13
N ARG A 71 -17.84 -4.73 -3.23
CA ARG A 71 -18.22 -5.53 -2.07
C ARG A 71 -17.02 -6.32 -1.55
N GLY A 72 -16.54 -5.94 -0.35
CA GLY A 72 -15.42 -6.57 0.31
C GLY A 72 -15.76 -7.79 1.18
N ARG A 73 -14.76 -8.26 1.93
CA ARG A 73 -14.90 -9.39 2.87
C ARG A 73 -14.15 -9.12 4.18
N ASP A 74 -14.75 -9.51 5.28
CA ASP A 74 -14.16 -9.48 6.63
C ASP A 74 -13.68 -10.87 7.03
N PHE A 75 -12.37 -11.02 7.28
CA PHE A 75 -11.73 -12.25 7.77
C PHE A 75 -11.46 -12.20 9.28
N VAL A 76 -11.54 -11.00 9.90
CA VAL A 76 -11.35 -10.84 11.35
C VAL A 76 -12.60 -11.26 12.12
N ARG A 77 -13.77 -10.88 11.62
CA ARG A 77 -15.10 -11.21 12.16
C ARG A 77 -15.34 -10.80 13.62
N MET A 78 -14.63 -9.79 14.10
CA MET A 78 -14.76 -9.23 15.44
C MET A 78 -14.40 -7.75 15.45
N GLY A 79 -14.53 -7.09 16.62
CA GLY A 79 -14.19 -5.68 16.81
C GLY A 79 -15.23 -4.73 16.24
N ALA A 80 -14.82 -3.50 16.03
CA ALA A 80 -15.64 -2.39 15.56
C ALA A 80 -16.39 -2.71 14.25
N ARG A 81 -17.59 -2.16 14.12
CA ARG A 81 -18.49 -2.30 12.96
C ARG A 81 -18.69 -0.94 12.28
N LYS A 82 -19.26 -0.96 11.10
CA LYS A 82 -19.61 0.28 10.37
C LYS A 82 -20.45 1.21 11.28
N GLY A 83 -19.99 2.45 11.42
CA GLY A 83 -20.55 3.46 12.31
C GLY A 83 -19.79 3.64 13.64
N ASP A 84 -18.97 2.67 14.03
CA ASP A 84 -18.12 2.82 15.22
C ASP A 84 -16.89 3.68 14.90
N ARG A 85 -16.44 4.45 15.90
CA ARG A 85 -15.27 5.35 15.74
C ARG A 85 -13.97 4.62 15.34
N ALA A 86 -13.82 3.36 15.74
CA ALA A 86 -12.68 2.51 15.43
C ALA A 86 -12.94 1.62 14.19
N TRP A 87 -13.77 2.08 13.25
CA TRP A 87 -14.06 1.33 12.03
C TRP A 87 -13.34 1.89 10.82
N ALA A 88 -12.54 1.04 10.15
CA ALA A 88 -12.05 1.26 8.79
C ALA A 88 -11.28 2.59 8.54
N ARG A 89 -10.67 3.20 9.57
CA ARG A 89 -9.97 4.50 9.42
C ARG A 89 -8.73 4.37 8.57
N HIS A 90 -7.86 3.42 8.92
CA HIS A 90 -6.61 3.21 8.20
C HIS A 90 -6.87 2.74 6.76
N GLY A 91 -7.72 1.75 6.55
CA GLY A 91 -8.01 1.25 5.21
C GLY A 91 -8.73 2.27 4.32
N THR A 92 -9.56 3.16 4.89
CA THR A 92 -10.17 4.28 4.12
C THR A 92 -9.10 5.29 3.70
N ALA A 93 -8.15 5.60 4.59
CA ALA A 93 -7.01 6.46 4.26
C ALA A 93 -6.19 5.89 3.09
N MET A 94 -5.87 4.60 3.13
CA MET A 94 -5.13 3.91 2.05
C MET A 94 -5.94 3.90 0.74
N ALA A 95 -7.24 3.59 0.81
CA ALA A 95 -8.11 3.60 -0.36
C ALA A 95 -8.20 5.00 -0.99
N GLY A 96 -8.25 6.06 -0.18
CA GLY A 96 -8.24 7.46 -0.64
C GLY A 96 -6.96 7.83 -1.39
N ILE A 97 -5.79 7.40 -0.90
CA ILE A 97 -4.50 7.61 -1.59
C ILE A 97 -4.47 6.84 -2.92
N ILE A 98 -5.02 5.62 -2.97
CA ILE A 98 -5.01 4.79 -4.17
C ILE A 98 -5.99 5.32 -5.22
N ALA A 99 -7.28 5.48 -4.86
CA ALA A 99 -8.37 5.63 -5.81
C ALA A 99 -9.41 6.71 -5.43
N GLY A 100 -9.07 7.66 -4.56
CA GLY A 100 -9.93 8.81 -4.32
C GLY A 100 -10.18 9.55 -5.63
N HIS A 101 -11.44 9.91 -5.90
CA HIS A 101 -11.81 10.62 -7.14
C HIS A 101 -12.34 12.04 -6.87
N GLY A 102 -12.39 12.43 -5.59
CA GLY A 102 -13.02 13.67 -5.16
C GLY A 102 -14.53 13.61 -5.25
N HIS A 103 -15.17 14.72 -4.91
CA HIS A 103 -16.63 14.85 -4.96
C HIS A 103 -17.05 16.29 -5.33
N GLY A 104 -18.35 16.59 -5.29
CA GLY A 104 -18.91 17.86 -5.68
C GLY A 104 -18.93 18.09 -7.19
N GLU A 105 -19.21 19.31 -7.62
CA GLU A 105 -19.26 19.67 -9.03
C GLU A 105 -17.91 19.42 -9.71
N ASP A 106 -17.90 18.67 -10.80
CA ASP A 106 -16.69 18.24 -11.52
C ASP A 106 -15.64 17.52 -10.63
N GLY A 107 -16.06 16.96 -9.51
CA GLY A 107 -15.18 16.29 -8.57
C GLY A 107 -14.10 17.20 -7.97
N ARG A 108 -14.33 18.51 -7.83
CA ARG A 108 -13.31 19.50 -7.39
C ARG A 108 -13.00 19.48 -5.91
N LEU A 109 -13.90 18.94 -5.10
CA LEU A 109 -13.75 18.83 -3.65
C LEU A 109 -13.06 17.51 -3.27
N GLY A 110 -12.50 17.45 -2.07
CA GLY A 110 -11.91 16.24 -1.50
C GLY A 110 -10.55 15.85 -2.05
N VAL A 111 -10.13 14.61 -1.76
CA VAL A 111 -8.84 14.08 -2.17
C VAL A 111 -8.91 13.35 -3.51
N MET A 112 -7.79 13.42 -4.24
CA MET A 112 -7.56 12.63 -5.45
C MET A 112 -6.54 11.55 -5.13
N GLY A 113 -6.81 10.32 -5.53
CA GLY A 113 -5.87 9.20 -5.46
C GLY A 113 -4.95 9.16 -6.68
N VAL A 114 -3.95 8.29 -6.63
CA VAL A 114 -3.00 8.11 -7.73
C VAL A 114 -3.68 7.51 -8.97
N ALA A 115 -4.63 6.58 -8.76
CA ALA A 115 -5.40 5.90 -9.81
C ALA A 115 -6.91 6.10 -9.59
N PRO A 116 -7.45 7.30 -9.86
CA PRO A 116 -8.81 7.68 -9.43
C PRO A 116 -9.95 6.92 -10.14
N GLU A 117 -9.66 6.18 -11.20
CA GLU A 117 -10.66 5.33 -11.89
C GLU A 117 -10.46 3.83 -11.58
N ALA A 118 -9.51 3.48 -10.70
CA ALA A 118 -9.36 2.11 -10.21
C ALA A 118 -10.44 1.78 -9.18
N ARG A 119 -10.76 0.49 -9.06
CA ARG A 119 -11.71 -0.01 -8.07
C ARG A 119 -10.99 -0.54 -6.84
N ILE A 120 -11.54 -0.29 -5.68
CA ILE A 120 -11.06 -0.80 -4.39
C ILE A 120 -11.83 -2.05 -4.01
N LEU A 121 -11.14 -3.15 -3.72
CA LEU A 121 -11.70 -4.36 -3.13
C LEU A 121 -11.30 -4.42 -1.65
N PRO A 122 -12.19 -4.04 -0.70
CA PRO A 122 -11.89 -4.06 0.73
C PRO A 122 -11.75 -5.49 1.25
N VAL A 123 -10.65 -5.76 1.95
CA VAL A 123 -10.43 -7.04 2.63
C VAL A 123 -10.00 -6.75 4.07
N ARG A 124 -10.92 -6.94 5.01
CA ARG A 124 -10.60 -6.68 6.41
C ARG A 124 -9.83 -7.85 7.01
N VAL A 125 -8.58 -7.62 7.36
CA VAL A 125 -7.65 -8.63 7.89
C VAL A 125 -7.06 -8.22 9.25
N LEU A 126 -7.32 -6.99 9.69
CA LEU A 126 -6.86 -6.46 10.97
C LEU A 126 -7.87 -5.46 11.55
N LEU A 127 -7.66 -5.08 12.81
CA LEU A 127 -8.43 -4.07 13.50
C LEU A 127 -7.59 -2.79 13.70
N GLU A 128 -8.27 -1.66 13.87
CA GLU A 128 -7.60 -0.41 14.26
C GLU A 128 -6.85 -0.53 15.58
N ASP A 129 -5.83 0.29 15.78
CA ASP A 129 -5.07 0.32 17.05
C ASP A 129 -5.95 0.68 18.24
N SER A 130 -6.96 1.52 18.03
CA SER A 130 -7.93 1.95 19.01
C SER A 130 -9.04 0.93 19.29
N ASP A 131 -9.11 -0.18 18.55
CA ASP A 131 -10.14 -1.21 18.76
C ASP A 131 -9.84 -2.06 19.99
N SER A 132 -10.80 -2.16 20.90
CA SER A 132 -10.67 -2.92 22.15
C SER A 132 -10.38 -4.41 21.95
N GLU A 133 -10.83 -4.99 20.83
CA GLU A 133 -10.62 -6.41 20.49
C GLU A 133 -9.30 -6.67 19.74
N ARG A 134 -8.52 -5.60 19.43
CA ARG A 134 -7.30 -5.72 18.64
C ARG A 134 -6.30 -6.74 19.20
N LYS A 135 -6.10 -6.72 20.52
CA LYS A 135 -5.17 -7.63 21.19
C LYS A 135 -5.52 -9.10 20.98
N LYS A 136 -6.84 -9.39 20.97
CA LYS A 136 -7.38 -10.73 20.71
C LYS A 136 -7.28 -11.09 19.22
N ALA A 137 -7.55 -10.15 18.34
CA ALA A 137 -7.46 -10.33 16.89
C ALA A 137 -6.02 -10.61 16.41
N ARG A 138 -5.00 -10.09 17.09
CA ARG A 138 -3.57 -10.32 16.75
C ARG A 138 -3.20 -11.79 16.69
N ASN A 139 -3.73 -12.62 17.58
CA ASN A 139 -3.46 -14.07 17.61
C ASN A 139 -4.00 -14.82 16.39
N ALA A 140 -4.97 -14.24 15.68
CA ALA A 140 -5.57 -14.81 14.47
C ALA A 140 -5.07 -14.13 13.18
N ARG A 141 -4.19 -13.13 13.27
CA ARG A 141 -3.79 -12.25 12.16
C ARG A 141 -3.19 -13.00 10.99
N GLY A 142 -2.20 -13.87 11.21
CA GLY A 142 -1.53 -14.59 10.12
C GLY A 142 -2.48 -15.43 9.29
N ALA A 143 -3.49 -16.05 9.93
CA ALA A 143 -4.53 -16.79 9.21
C ALA A 143 -5.45 -15.87 8.40
N ALA A 144 -5.88 -14.73 8.97
CA ALA A 144 -6.74 -13.76 8.29
C ALA A 144 -6.04 -13.11 7.10
N LEU A 145 -4.76 -12.74 7.25
CA LEU A 145 -3.94 -12.17 6.18
C LEU A 145 -3.76 -13.15 5.03
N ALA A 146 -3.30 -14.36 5.29
CA ALA A 146 -3.09 -15.38 4.27
C ALA A 146 -4.39 -15.75 3.52
N GLN A 147 -5.52 -15.85 4.24
CA GLN A 147 -6.83 -16.09 3.63
C GLN A 147 -7.28 -14.88 2.80
N GLY A 148 -7.06 -13.66 3.29
CA GLY A 148 -7.39 -12.42 2.59
C GLY A 148 -6.63 -12.27 1.29
N ILE A 149 -5.31 -12.53 1.28
CA ILE A 149 -4.46 -12.50 0.08
C ILE A 149 -4.97 -13.49 -0.97
N ARG A 150 -5.22 -14.74 -0.58
CA ARG A 150 -5.75 -15.75 -1.51
C ARG A 150 -7.10 -15.36 -2.06
N TRP A 151 -8.00 -14.90 -1.21
CA TRP A 151 -9.34 -14.47 -1.64
C TRP A 151 -9.28 -13.27 -2.59
N ALA A 152 -8.43 -12.28 -2.33
CA ALA A 152 -8.25 -11.15 -3.22
C ALA A 152 -7.75 -11.58 -4.60
N ALA A 153 -6.76 -12.48 -4.66
CA ALA A 153 -6.26 -13.06 -5.89
C ALA A 153 -7.33 -13.88 -6.64
N ASP A 154 -8.16 -14.65 -5.93
CA ASP A 154 -9.28 -15.41 -6.52
C ASP A 154 -10.40 -14.49 -7.04
N LYS A 155 -10.52 -13.29 -6.50
CA LYS A 155 -11.43 -12.25 -7.00
C LYS A 155 -10.87 -11.46 -8.17
N GLY A 156 -9.67 -11.80 -8.63
CA GLY A 156 -9.04 -11.15 -9.77
C GLY A 156 -8.47 -9.77 -9.45
N ALA A 157 -8.06 -9.53 -8.20
CA ALA A 157 -7.38 -8.30 -7.87
C ALA A 157 -6.05 -8.19 -8.65
N ASP A 158 -5.88 -7.13 -9.40
CA ASP A 158 -4.66 -6.85 -10.17
C ASP A 158 -3.51 -6.44 -9.27
N VAL A 159 -3.85 -5.73 -8.20
CA VAL A 159 -2.91 -5.21 -7.19
C VAL A 159 -3.42 -5.58 -5.81
N ILE A 160 -2.51 -6.00 -4.93
CA ILE A 160 -2.79 -6.27 -3.52
C ILE A 160 -1.94 -5.33 -2.68
N ASN A 161 -2.58 -4.39 -1.99
CA ASN A 161 -1.95 -3.46 -1.06
C ASN A 161 -1.95 -4.03 0.35
N LEU A 162 -0.77 -4.16 0.94
CA LEU A 162 -0.51 -4.61 2.30
C LEU A 162 0.13 -3.48 3.10
N SER A 163 -0.66 -2.44 3.43
CA SER A 163 -0.25 -1.33 4.28
C SER A 163 -0.17 -1.76 5.74
N LEU A 164 0.51 -2.86 6.01
CA LEU A 164 0.62 -3.51 7.29
C LEU A 164 1.94 -4.28 7.37
N GLY A 165 2.40 -4.56 8.57
CA GLY A 165 3.60 -5.37 8.78
C GLY A 165 3.75 -5.80 10.23
N ASP A 166 4.67 -6.70 10.47
CA ASP A 166 5.26 -6.97 11.77
C ASP A 166 6.76 -6.68 11.63
N ASP A 167 7.20 -5.61 12.29
CA ASP A 167 8.57 -5.12 12.34
C ASP A 167 9.12 -5.15 13.79
N SER A 168 8.54 -6.01 14.64
CA SER A 168 9.04 -6.26 15.98
C SER A 168 10.31 -7.10 15.97
N ASP A 169 11.06 -7.11 17.10
CA ASP A 169 12.23 -7.97 17.33
C ASP A 169 11.92 -9.46 17.10
N SER A 170 10.66 -9.86 17.27
CA SER A 170 10.20 -11.23 17.10
C SER A 170 9.60 -11.50 15.73
N ALA A 171 9.63 -10.53 14.81
CA ALA A 171 9.10 -10.72 13.47
C ALA A 171 9.85 -11.83 12.74
N HIS A 172 9.11 -12.78 12.22
CA HIS A 172 9.65 -13.93 11.49
C HIS A 172 8.74 -14.29 10.31
N PRO A 173 9.30 -14.92 9.27
CA PRO A 173 8.49 -15.33 8.14
C PRO A 173 7.51 -16.44 8.52
N GLU A 174 6.29 -16.33 8.03
CA GLU A 174 5.26 -17.35 8.19
C GLU A 174 5.00 -18.09 6.88
N ALA A 175 5.10 -19.43 6.91
CA ALA A 175 4.92 -20.27 5.73
C ALA A 175 3.55 -20.08 5.06
N ARG A 176 2.50 -19.78 5.83
CA ARG A 176 1.14 -19.55 5.30
C ARG A 176 1.05 -18.23 4.53
N GLU A 177 1.70 -17.17 5.03
CA GLU A 177 1.74 -15.86 4.37
C GLU A 177 2.55 -15.94 3.08
N ASP A 178 3.75 -16.51 3.15
CA ASP A 178 4.60 -16.73 1.98
C ASP A 178 3.86 -17.53 0.89
N ALA A 179 3.22 -18.65 1.27
CA ALA A 179 2.45 -19.45 0.33
C ALA A 179 1.25 -18.68 -0.28
N ALA A 180 0.64 -17.75 0.46
CA ALA A 180 -0.45 -16.92 -0.05
C ALA A 180 0.07 -15.86 -1.02
N ILE A 181 1.20 -15.21 -0.72
CA ILE A 181 1.86 -14.24 -1.58
C ILE A 181 2.29 -14.90 -2.90
N ARG A 182 2.97 -16.04 -2.82
CA ARG A 182 3.33 -16.80 -4.04
C ARG A 182 2.12 -17.21 -4.87
N TYR A 183 1.01 -17.56 -4.21
CA TYR A 183 -0.24 -17.85 -4.90
C TYR A 183 -0.77 -16.62 -5.64
N ALA A 184 -0.82 -15.44 -5.00
CA ALA A 184 -1.28 -14.20 -5.60
C ALA A 184 -0.42 -13.79 -6.80
N LEU A 185 0.91 -13.86 -6.66
CA LEU A 185 1.85 -13.58 -7.75
C LEU A 185 1.63 -14.51 -8.96
N ARG A 186 1.42 -15.81 -8.71
CA ARG A 186 1.10 -16.77 -9.81
C ARG A 186 -0.24 -16.49 -10.48
N LYS A 187 -1.20 -15.92 -9.75
CA LYS A 187 -2.50 -15.48 -10.30
C LYS A 187 -2.41 -14.18 -11.09
N GLY A 188 -1.25 -13.52 -11.11
CA GLY A 188 -1.02 -12.26 -11.81
C GLY A 188 -1.18 -11.01 -10.95
N SER A 189 -1.53 -11.14 -9.67
CA SER A 189 -1.64 -10.01 -8.76
C SER A 189 -0.25 -9.47 -8.39
N VAL A 190 -0.03 -8.17 -8.50
CA VAL A 190 1.16 -7.50 -7.97
C VAL A 190 0.97 -7.25 -6.48
N VAL A 191 1.90 -7.70 -5.64
CA VAL A 191 1.82 -7.54 -4.18
C VAL A 191 2.75 -6.43 -3.73
N ILE A 192 2.20 -5.47 -3.00
CA ILE A 192 2.90 -4.28 -2.50
C ILE A 192 2.75 -4.23 -0.98
N ALA A 193 3.83 -3.95 -0.27
CA ALA A 193 3.81 -3.85 1.18
C ALA A 193 4.61 -2.65 1.70
N SER A 194 4.21 -2.15 2.86
CA SER A 194 4.96 -1.15 3.61
C SER A 194 6.28 -1.73 4.14
N ALA A 195 7.39 -0.99 3.99
CA ALA A 195 8.72 -1.47 4.40
C ALA A 195 8.91 -1.61 5.92
N GLY A 196 8.00 -1.03 6.72
CA GLY A 196 8.08 -0.96 8.18
C GLY A 196 8.35 0.45 8.68
N ASN A 197 8.00 0.71 9.93
CA ASN A 197 8.14 2.02 10.57
C ASN A 197 9.17 2.01 11.71
N GLY A 198 10.01 0.98 11.80
CA GLY A 198 11.03 0.79 12.85
C GLY A 198 12.36 1.51 12.59
N GLY A 199 12.40 2.51 11.70
CA GLY A 199 13.66 3.20 11.32
C GLY A 199 14.38 3.93 12.44
N GLU A 200 13.70 4.25 13.55
CA GLU A 200 14.25 4.83 14.77
C GLU A 200 14.35 3.80 15.90
N GLU A 201 13.88 2.56 15.66
CA GLU A 201 13.76 1.48 16.64
C GLU A 201 14.58 0.23 16.26
N GLY A 202 15.66 0.38 15.48
CA GLY A 202 16.61 -0.69 15.14
C GLY A 202 16.44 -1.30 13.74
N ASP A 203 15.56 -0.78 12.91
CA ASP A 203 15.39 -1.25 11.53
C ASP A 203 15.11 -2.76 11.44
N HIS A 204 14.21 -3.31 12.27
CA HIS A 204 13.90 -4.73 12.24
C HIS A 204 13.31 -5.17 10.91
N VAL A 205 13.50 -6.44 10.55
CA VAL A 205 12.92 -6.99 9.32
C VAL A 205 11.40 -6.99 9.43
N SER A 206 10.72 -6.47 8.41
CA SER A 206 9.26 -6.41 8.37
C SER A 206 8.67 -7.45 7.43
N TYR A 207 7.67 -8.17 7.88
CA TYR A 207 6.85 -9.06 7.06
C TYR A 207 5.42 -8.52 6.98
N PRO A 208 4.82 -8.50 5.77
CA PRO A 208 5.17 -9.25 4.55
C PRO A 208 6.15 -8.57 3.58
N ALA A 209 6.70 -7.41 3.89
CA ALA A 209 7.59 -6.66 2.99
C ALA A 209 8.82 -7.48 2.52
N ALA A 210 9.38 -8.30 3.41
CA ALA A 210 10.58 -9.08 3.14
C ALA A 210 10.34 -10.36 2.31
N TYR A 211 9.10 -10.73 2.00
CA TYR A 211 8.86 -11.89 1.14
C TYR A 211 9.28 -11.65 -0.31
N PRO A 212 9.85 -12.66 -0.98
CA PRO A 212 10.24 -12.57 -2.38
C PRO A 212 9.07 -12.21 -3.30
N GLY A 213 9.33 -11.32 -4.27
CA GLY A 213 8.34 -10.87 -5.23
C GLY A 213 7.46 -9.71 -4.75
N VAL A 214 7.44 -9.41 -3.46
CA VAL A 214 6.75 -8.22 -2.92
C VAL A 214 7.50 -6.95 -3.32
N ILE A 215 6.78 -5.90 -3.68
CA ILE A 215 7.31 -4.54 -3.83
C ILE A 215 7.23 -3.88 -2.46
N ALA A 216 8.36 -3.81 -1.77
CA ALA A 216 8.43 -3.17 -0.46
C ALA A 216 8.71 -1.67 -0.61
N VAL A 217 7.94 -0.83 0.08
CA VAL A 217 7.96 0.61 -0.14
C VAL A 217 8.43 1.37 1.09
N ALA A 218 9.53 2.12 0.92
CA ALA A 218 10.04 3.07 1.91
C ALA A 218 9.28 4.41 1.83
N ALA A 219 9.27 5.16 2.94
CA ALA A 219 8.61 6.44 3.02
C ALA A 219 9.59 7.62 2.87
N ILE A 220 9.19 8.62 2.07
CA ILE A 220 9.86 9.92 1.97
C ILE A 220 8.98 11.06 2.47
N ASP A 221 9.62 12.16 2.83
CA ASP A 221 8.99 13.45 3.11
C ASP A 221 8.83 14.29 1.82
N ARG A 222 8.26 15.50 1.98
CA ARG A 222 8.04 16.43 0.85
C ARG A 222 9.31 16.97 0.19
N PHE A 223 10.46 16.79 0.82
CA PHE A 223 11.76 17.20 0.29
C PHE A 223 12.50 16.04 -0.40
N GLY A 224 11.90 14.86 -0.44
CA GLY A 224 12.48 13.65 -1.03
C GLY A 224 13.44 12.91 -0.11
N ALA A 225 13.60 13.36 1.13
CA ALA A 225 14.42 12.68 2.11
C ALA A 225 13.66 11.47 2.71
N ARG A 226 14.39 10.39 3.06
CA ARG A 226 13.80 9.28 3.80
C ARG A 226 13.17 9.78 5.09
N ALA A 227 11.93 9.41 5.34
CA ALA A 227 11.28 9.70 6.62
C ALA A 227 12.00 8.93 7.76
N ALA A 228 12.26 9.60 8.88
CA ALA A 228 13.07 9.05 9.99
C ALA A 228 12.56 7.66 10.44
N PHE A 229 11.25 7.51 10.55
CA PHE A 229 10.60 6.25 10.94
C PHE A 229 10.72 5.13 9.87
N SER A 230 10.95 5.44 8.61
CA SER A 230 10.97 4.42 7.54
C SER A 230 12.10 3.43 7.75
N THR A 231 11.79 2.15 7.86
CA THR A 231 12.77 1.06 8.02
C THR A 231 13.71 1.00 6.82
N ARG A 232 15.01 0.80 7.12
CA ARG A 232 16.09 0.63 6.15
C ARG A 232 16.49 -0.83 6.10
N ARG A 233 16.13 -1.51 5.01
CA ARG A 233 16.47 -2.93 4.84
C ARG A 233 16.64 -3.27 3.37
N TRP A 234 17.39 -4.33 3.14
CA TRP A 234 17.77 -4.88 1.83
C TRP A 234 16.57 -5.18 0.92
N TYR A 235 15.37 -5.38 1.45
CA TYR A 235 14.17 -5.66 0.67
C TYR A 235 13.48 -4.41 0.13
N ALA A 236 13.82 -3.20 0.57
CA ALA A 236 13.24 -1.98 0.06
C ALA A 236 13.38 -1.94 -1.48
N SER A 237 12.28 -1.86 -2.19
CA SER A 237 12.25 -1.87 -3.65
C SER A 237 12.30 -0.44 -4.20
N VAL A 238 11.39 0.41 -3.75
CA VAL A 238 11.24 1.82 -4.13
C VAL A 238 10.78 2.64 -2.94
N ALA A 239 10.73 3.95 -3.12
CA ALA A 239 10.21 4.89 -2.13
C ALA A 239 9.02 5.69 -2.70
N ALA A 240 8.16 6.18 -1.81
CA ALA A 240 7.04 7.06 -2.15
C ALA A 240 6.69 7.98 -0.98
N PRO A 241 5.84 9.02 -1.20
CA PRO A 241 5.39 9.91 -0.15
C PRO A 241 4.78 9.16 1.04
N GLY A 242 5.28 9.41 2.25
CA GLY A 242 4.79 8.72 3.45
C GLY A 242 4.84 9.57 4.72
N LYS A 243 5.26 10.83 4.64
CA LYS A 243 5.27 11.75 5.80
C LYS A 243 4.48 13.01 5.47
N ASP A 244 3.60 13.42 6.38
CA ASP A 244 2.75 14.62 6.22
C ASP A 244 1.91 14.56 4.92
N VAL A 245 1.30 13.41 4.67
CA VAL A 245 0.41 13.18 3.53
C VAL A 245 -1.05 13.32 3.93
N LEU A 246 -1.83 13.91 3.03
CA LEU A 246 -3.25 14.11 3.28
C LEU A 246 -4.02 12.80 3.08
N ILE A 247 -4.81 12.42 4.07
CA ILE A 247 -5.59 11.17 4.10
C ILE A 247 -7.08 11.43 4.33
N ALA A 248 -7.92 10.59 3.73
CA ALA A 248 -9.37 10.55 3.98
C ALA A 248 -9.68 9.71 5.23
N ASP A 249 -10.75 10.08 5.96
CA ASP A 249 -11.19 9.36 7.15
C ASP A 249 -12.70 9.03 7.03
N PRO A 250 -13.20 7.94 7.61
CA PRO A 250 -14.64 7.60 7.59
C PRO A 250 -15.56 8.69 8.10
N ASP A 251 -15.07 9.65 8.89
CA ASP A 251 -15.84 10.82 9.34
C ASP A 251 -16.04 11.89 8.26
N LYS A 252 -15.59 11.61 7.01
CA LYS A 252 -15.67 12.49 5.83
C LYS A 252 -14.82 13.76 5.94
N ARG A 253 -13.82 13.74 6.83
CA ARG A 253 -12.79 14.78 6.97
C ARG A 253 -11.45 14.29 6.44
N TYR A 254 -10.49 15.19 6.43
CA TYR A 254 -9.13 14.94 5.95
C TYR A 254 -8.14 15.28 7.04
N TYR A 255 -7.10 14.46 7.17
CA TYR A 255 -6.07 14.63 8.18
C TYR A 255 -4.69 14.47 7.54
N GLU A 256 -3.67 15.04 8.15
CA GLU A 256 -2.29 14.68 7.82
C GLU A 256 -1.94 13.35 8.47
N GLY A 257 -1.43 12.42 7.66
CA GLY A 257 -1.00 11.10 8.07
C GLY A 257 0.47 10.85 7.76
N TRP A 258 1.02 9.80 8.37
CA TRP A 258 2.39 9.37 8.13
C TRP A 258 2.48 7.84 8.22
N GLY A 259 3.50 7.27 7.60
CA GLY A 259 3.80 5.84 7.64
C GLY A 259 4.21 5.31 6.27
N THR A 260 4.99 4.24 6.27
CA THR A 260 5.28 3.46 5.05
C THR A 260 4.00 2.85 4.46
N SER A 261 2.91 2.80 5.22
CA SER A 261 1.56 2.47 4.78
C SER A 261 1.05 3.41 3.69
N ALA A 262 1.18 4.73 3.90
CA ALA A 262 0.81 5.72 2.91
C ALA A 262 1.69 5.59 1.65
N ALA A 263 2.99 5.37 1.83
CA ALA A 263 3.92 5.16 0.72
C ALA A 263 3.54 3.93 -0.12
N SER A 264 3.19 2.81 0.52
CA SER A 264 2.73 1.61 -0.20
C SER A 264 1.40 1.83 -0.94
N ALA A 265 0.51 2.65 -0.40
CA ALA A 265 -0.72 3.05 -1.09
C ALA A 265 -0.43 3.90 -2.34
N PHE A 266 0.53 4.85 -2.29
CA PHE A 266 0.98 5.59 -3.48
C PHE A 266 1.52 4.64 -4.56
N VAL A 267 2.37 3.68 -4.18
CA VAL A 267 2.92 2.70 -5.14
C VAL A 267 1.82 1.76 -5.65
N SER A 268 0.83 1.40 -4.84
CA SER A 268 -0.30 0.58 -5.29
C SER A 268 -1.13 1.29 -6.36
N GLY A 269 -1.36 2.60 -6.19
CA GLY A 269 -1.98 3.42 -7.23
C GLY A 269 -1.10 3.56 -8.49
N ALA A 270 0.22 3.75 -8.32
CA ALA A 270 1.16 3.81 -9.44
C ALA A 270 1.17 2.50 -10.25
N VAL A 271 1.21 1.36 -9.57
CA VAL A 271 1.13 0.02 -10.20
C VAL A 271 -0.23 -0.18 -10.88
N ALA A 272 -1.32 0.33 -10.32
CA ALA A 272 -2.64 0.28 -10.97
C ALA A 272 -2.64 1.04 -12.29
N LEU A 273 -1.98 2.21 -12.37
CA LEU A 273 -1.80 2.94 -13.64
C LEU A 273 -0.98 2.15 -14.65
N VAL A 274 0.16 1.58 -14.22
CA VAL A 274 1.01 0.75 -15.10
C VAL A 274 0.27 -0.48 -15.60
N ARG A 275 -0.47 -1.18 -14.72
CA ARG A 275 -1.27 -2.35 -15.08
C ARG A 275 -2.38 -2.00 -16.07
N ALA A 276 -3.02 -0.84 -15.94
CA ALA A 276 -4.05 -0.39 -16.88
C ALA A 276 -3.48 -0.10 -18.28
N ALA A 277 -2.25 0.39 -18.36
CA ALA A 277 -1.56 0.63 -19.63
C ALA A 277 -0.96 -0.66 -20.22
N HIS A 278 -0.52 -1.59 -19.39
CA HIS A 278 0.20 -2.81 -19.77
C HIS A 278 -0.39 -4.04 -19.05
N PRO A 279 -1.59 -4.50 -19.44
CA PRO A 279 -2.31 -5.57 -18.73
C PRO A 279 -1.61 -6.93 -18.80
N ASP A 280 -0.78 -7.16 -19.81
CA ASP A 280 -0.14 -8.45 -20.06
C ASP A 280 1.22 -8.64 -19.39
N LEU A 281 1.78 -7.58 -18.77
CA LEU A 281 3.05 -7.70 -18.06
C LEU A 281 2.87 -8.53 -16.78
N SER A 282 3.78 -9.46 -16.52
CA SER A 282 3.78 -10.27 -15.30
C SER A 282 4.11 -9.42 -14.06
N PRO A 283 3.73 -9.86 -12.84
CA PRO A 283 4.09 -9.17 -11.60
C PRO A 283 5.59 -8.90 -11.45
N ALA A 284 6.44 -9.83 -11.89
CA ALA A 284 7.90 -9.66 -11.89
C ALA A 284 8.32 -8.52 -12.82
N GLN A 285 7.80 -8.48 -14.05
CA GLN A 285 8.11 -7.41 -15.01
C GLN A 285 7.63 -6.04 -14.51
N ILE A 286 6.46 -5.98 -13.87
CA ILE A 286 5.99 -4.73 -13.26
C ILE A 286 6.91 -4.30 -12.12
N LYS A 287 7.36 -5.23 -11.27
CA LYS A 287 8.33 -4.92 -10.21
C LYS A 287 9.64 -4.37 -10.76
N GLU A 288 10.20 -5.02 -11.80
CA GLU A 288 11.39 -4.55 -12.49
C GLU A 288 11.16 -3.16 -13.08
N LEU A 289 10.08 -2.98 -13.83
CA LEU A 289 9.74 -1.72 -14.48
C LEU A 289 9.60 -0.56 -13.49
N ILE A 290 8.90 -0.76 -12.37
CA ILE A 290 8.76 0.23 -11.30
C ILE A 290 10.13 0.57 -10.68
N SER A 291 11.01 -0.41 -10.55
CA SER A 291 12.35 -0.19 -10.00
C SER A 291 13.27 0.54 -10.98
N ASP A 292 13.25 0.15 -12.26
CA ASP A 292 14.14 0.69 -13.29
C ASP A 292 13.78 2.13 -13.70
N THR A 293 12.51 2.51 -13.52
CA THR A 293 12.00 3.85 -13.85
C THR A 293 11.92 4.78 -12.65
N ALA A 294 12.35 4.33 -11.47
CA ALA A 294 12.37 5.16 -10.28
C ALA A 294 13.31 6.36 -10.45
N ARG A 295 12.90 7.49 -9.89
CA ARG A 295 13.68 8.75 -9.95
C ARG A 295 14.46 8.98 -8.66
N HIS A 296 15.43 9.90 -8.75
CA HIS A 296 16.33 10.19 -7.62
C HIS A 296 17.02 8.95 -7.11
N THR A 297 17.49 8.14 -8.05
CA THR A 297 18.20 6.89 -7.79
C THR A 297 19.42 7.16 -6.91
N PRO A 298 19.57 6.43 -5.79
CA PRO A 298 20.75 6.56 -4.94
C PRO A 298 22.06 6.26 -5.68
N GLU A 299 23.17 6.79 -5.17
CA GLU A 299 24.51 6.42 -5.64
C GLU A 299 24.67 4.90 -5.58
N GLY A 300 25.23 4.30 -6.63
CA GLY A 300 25.30 2.85 -6.78
C GLY A 300 24.01 2.17 -7.26
N GLY A 301 22.99 2.94 -7.65
CA GLY A 301 21.74 2.45 -8.26
C GLY A 301 20.66 2.02 -7.27
N ARG A 302 21.02 1.80 -5.99
CA ARG A 302 20.09 1.30 -4.97
C ARG A 302 20.62 1.56 -3.55
N SER A 303 19.69 1.73 -2.60
CA SER A 303 20.02 1.75 -1.17
C SER A 303 18.97 1.02 -0.33
N ASP A 304 19.35 0.58 0.87
CA ASP A 304 18.42 -0.02 1.84
C ASP A 304 17.39 1.00 2.39
N ALA A 305 17.67 2.29 2.21
CA ALA A 305 16.83 3.40 2.68
C ALA A 305 15.69 3.76 1.71
N LEU A 306 15.93 3.67 0.41
CA LEU A 306 15.02 4.17 -0.63
C LEU A 306 14.76 3.18 -1.77
N GLY A 307 15.33 1.97 -1.69
CA GLY A 307 15.33 1.07 -2.83
C GLY A 307 16.06 1.69 -4.02
N THR A 308 15.47 1.64 -5.20
CA THR A 308 16.01 2.24 -6.42
C THR A 308 15.63 3.73 -6.60
N GLY A 309 14.85 4.29 -5.67
CA GLY A 309 14.43 5.69 -5.72
C GLY A 309 12.92 5.88 -5.63
N VAL A 310 12.45 7.05 -6.03
CA VAL A 310 11.04 7.44 -5.94
C VAL A 310 10.26 6.93 -7.14
N VAL A 311 9.14 6.27 -6.90
CA VAL A 311 8.26 5.71 -7.94
C VAL A 311 7.79 6.78 -8.93
N ASP A 312 7.80 6.44 -10.24
CA ASP A 312 7.31 7.26 -11.33
C ASP A 312 6.44 6.43 -12.30
N PRO A 313 5.11 6.41 -12.13
CA PRO A 313 4.23 5.68 -13.02
C PRO A 313 4.22 6.21 -14.46
N ALA A 314 4.50 7.49 -14.69
CA ALA A 314 4.53 8.04 -16.05
C ALA A 314 5.72 7.47 -16.85
N ALA A 315 6.90 7.47 -16.25
CA ALA A 315 8.09 6.85 -16.84
C ALA A 315 7.93 5.33 -17.00
N ALA A 316 7.28 4.66 -16.02
CA ALA A 316 7.00 3.23 -16.10
C ALA A 316 6.02 2.89 -17.25
N ILE A 317 4.98 3.69 -17.46
CA ILE A 317 4.06 3.51 -18.59
C ILE A 317 4.80 3.70 -19.92
N GLU A 318 5.64 4.71 -20.05
CA GLU A 318 6.41 4.97 -21.27
C GLU A 318 7.37 3.80 -21.57
N MET A 319 8.19 3.39 -20.61
CA MET A 319 9.15 2.30 -20.77
C MET A 319 8.46 0.96 -21.01
N GLY A 320 7.33 0.71 -20.35
CA GLY A 320 6.56 -0.53 -20.47
C GLY A 320 6.10 -0.85 -21.88
N SER A 321 5.93 0.17 -22.74
CA SER A 321 5.55 0.01 -24.14
C SER A 321 6.59 -0.76 -24.98
N ASN A 322 7.82 -0.86 -24.50
CA ASN A 322 8.92 -1.56 -25.16
C ASN A 322 9.22 -2.94 -24.55
N ILE A 323 8.41 -3.39 -23.59
CA ILE A 323 8.63 -4.65 -22.89
C ILE A 323 7.75 -5.77 -23.49
N GLU A 324 8.39 -6.82 -23.96
CA GLU A 324 7.69 -8.04 -24.37
C GLU A 324 7.10 -8.77 -23.14
N PRO A 325 5.79 -9.02 -23.10
CA PRO A 325 5.15 -9.74 -22.00
C PRO A 325 5.72 -11.15 -21.80
N ARG A 326 5.99 -11.51 -20.56
CA ARG A 326 6.49 -12.85 -20.19
C ARG A 326 5.62 -13.40 -19.07
N ALA A 327 5.22 -14.67 -19.21
CA ALA A 327 4.50 -15.37 -18.17
C ALA A 327 5.31 -15.39 -16.84
N GLN A 328 4.63 -15.24 -15.74
CA GLN A 328 5.23 -15.40 -14.40
C GLN A 328 5.74 -16.83 -14.24
N ARG A 329 7.05 -17.02 -14.19
CA ARG A 329 7.66 -18.34 -14.04
C ARG A 329 7.70 -18.74 -12.56
N PRO A 330 7.34 -19.99 -12.21
CA PRO A 330 7.42 -20.48 -10.84
C PRO A 330 8.81 -20.32 -10.20
N ASN A 331 9.85 -20.53 -11.00
CA ASN A 331 11.26 -20.45 -10.54
C ASN A 331 11.75 -19.01 -10.29
N GLN A 332 11.09 -18.00 -10.83
CA GLN A 332 11.39 -16.59 -10.50
C GLN A 332 10.93 -16.22 -9.08
N LEU A 333 10.14 -17.08 -8.48
CA LEU A 333 9.66 -17.00 -7.11
C LEU A 333 10.36 -18.07 -6.24
N SER A 334 11.48 -18.66 -6.71
CA SER A 334 12.18 -19.67 -5.94
C SER A 334 12.74 -19.03 -4.69
N TYR A 335 12.16 -19.41 -3.60
CA TYR A 335 12.58 -19.07 -2.27
C TYR A 335 13.66 -20.06 -1.87
N ARG A 336 14.83 -19.60 -1.46
CA ARG A 336 15.81 -20.45 -0.82
C ARG A 336 15.47 -20.53 0.66
N SER A 337 15.44 -21.73 1.21
CA SER A 337 15.18 -22.00 2.63
C SER A 337 16.10 -21.24 3.60
N GLU A 338 17.22 -20.74 3.11
CA GLU A 338 18.18 -19.88 3.81
C GLU A 338 17.54 -18.62 4.44
N TYR A 339 16.42 -18.14 3.89
CA TYR A 339 15.70 -16.98 4.42
C TYR A 339 14.78 -17.32 5.60
N PHE A 340 14.43 -18.58 5.79
CA PHE A 340 13.52 -18.98 6.87
C PHE A 340 14.25 -19.50 8.12
N GLY A 341 15.59 -19.55 8.08
CA GLY A 341 16.35 -20.21 9.11
C GLY A 341 16.03 -21.70 9.18
N THR A 342 17.02 -22.51 9.30
CA THR A 342 16.86 -23.93 9.64
C THR A 342 16.48 -24.07 11.10
#